data_d7e2e2a0d6bf99f1145bed9b6509aa71
#
_entry.id   d7e2e2a0d6bf99f1145bed9b6509aa71
#
_cell.length_a   1.000
_cell.length_b   1.000
_cell.length_c   1.000
_cell.angle_alpha   90.00
_cell.angle_beta   90.00
_cell.angle_gamma   90.00
#
_symmetry.space_group_name_H-M   'P 1'
#
loop_
_entity.id
_entity.type
_entity.pdbx_description
1 polymer ?
#
loop_
_entity_poly.entity_id
_entity_poly.type
_entity_poly.pdbx_seq_one_letter_code
_entity_poly.pdbx_strand_id
1 'polypeptide(L)'
;MKSTLRRTWAEINLDALAYNYQRIREYIGKEVKFLGVVKADAYGHGSVQVGTKLQELGADYLAVSSIDEAMELRVNGITMPILILGHTPLEQVDRLICFNITQAVTCEAKALEYNQQALAYGGKLKVHIKVDTGMSRLGYLCEGEHFKTGVEGIVNACNLPGLDAEGIFTHFAVADEEGEEYKKYTLHQYELFCHTIKEVEEKLGREFKIHHCANTGATVEYPQTYMDMVRPGLLLYGYGEFARKLNLRPVMSVKTTVSTIKIYPAGTKISYGGIYTTDKVTRMGVIPYGYADGFMRCLSNQYRVWTNEGEAQQCGRICMDMCIVDLTGKTSVDVGSEIEIFGEHQPVEKMAEMAGTIPYEIVCAVSRRVHRIYIENHEVTYQELMLRM
;
A
#
# COMPACT_ATOMS: atom_id res chain seq x y z
N MET A 1 -23.40 8.29 -17.84
CA MET A 1 -22.42 8.87 -18.80
C MET A 1 -21.95 7.77 -19.75
N LYS A 2 -22.00 8.00 -21.07
CA LYS A 2 -21.48 7.04 -22.04
C LYS A 2 -19.97 6.90 -21.85
N SER A 3 -19.52 5.70 -21.60
CA SER A 3 -18.12 5.29 -21.49
C SER A 3 -17.30 5.85 -22.65
N THR A 4 -16.48 6.84 -22.38
CA THR A 4 -15.36 7.16 -23.25
C THR A 4 -14.44 5.95 -23.32
N LEU A 5 -14.05 5.59 -24.51
CA LEU A 5 -13.19 4.48 -24.93
C LEU A 5 -12.17 4.04 -23.86
N ARG A 6 -12.53 3.03 -23.10
CA ARG A 6 -11.66 2.45 -22.06
C ARG A 6 -10.84 1.33 -22.70
N ARG A 7 -9.53 1.52 -22.76
CA ARG A 7 -8.62 0.44 -23.15
C ARG A 7 -8.45 -0.53 -21.99
N THR A 8 -7.98 -0.01 -20.86
CA THR A 8 -7.72 -0.72 -19.62
C THR A 8 -7.86 0.29 -18.48
N TRP A 9 -8.47 -0.11 -17.37
CA TRP A 9 -8.69 0.77 -16.23
C TRP A 9 -8.69 -0.02 -14.91
N ALA A 10 -8.41 0.69 -13.82
CA ALA A 10 -8.62 0.23 -12.46
C ALA A 10 -9.82 0.97 -11.87
N GLU A 11 -10.81 0.23 -11.41
CA GLU A 11 -11.93 0.77 -10.64
C GLU A 11 -11.54 0.80 -9.16
N ILE A 12 -11.60 1.97 -8.55
CA ILE A 12 -11.32 2.21 -7.14
C ILE A 12 -12.64 2.51 -6.43
N ASN A 13 -13.08 1.57 -5.63
CA ASN A 13 -14.35 1.67 -4.92
C ASN A 13 -14.18 2.40 -3.57
N LEU A 14 -14.53 3.68 -3.53
CA LEU A 14 -14.45 4.51 -2.33
C LEU A 14 -15.48 4.13 -1.27
N ASP A 15 -16.61 3.53 -1.66
CA ASP A 15 -17.58 2.98 -0.68
C ASP A 15 -17.00 1.77 0.05
N ALA A 16 -16.26 0.90 -0.66
CA ALA A 16 -15.53 -0.21 -0.04
C ALA A 16 -14.44 0.30 0.90
N LEU A 17 -13.68 1.33 0.49
CA LEU A 17 -12.68 1.97 1.35
C LEU A 17 -13.30 2.55 2.63
N ALA A 18 -14.43 3.27 2.50
CA ALA A 18 -15.15 3.84 3.64
C ALA A 18 -15.69 2.74 4.58
N TYR A 19 -16.25 1.68 4.01
CA TYR A 19 -16.70 0.50 4.77
C TYR A 19 -15.54 -0.13 5.54
N ASN A 20 -14.40 -0.36 4.88
CA ASN A 20 -13.22 -0.95 5.52
C ASN A 20 -12.71 -0.07 6.66
N TYR A 21 -12.59 1.24 6.42
CA TYR A 21 -12.19 2.20 7.46
C TYR A 21 -13.10 2.10 8.69
N GLN A 22 -14.43 2.11 8.49
CA GLN A 22 -15.41 2.04 9.59
C GLN A 22 -15.30 0.72 10.34
N ARG A 23 -15.17 -0.41 9.64
CA ARG A 23 -15.01 -1.73 10.26
C ARG A 23 -13.74 -1.82 11.09
N ILE A 24 -12.61 -1.31 10.58
CA ILE A 24 -11.36 -1.28 11.35
C ILE A 24 -11.49 -0.33 12.54
N ARG A 25 -12.12 0.84 12.37
CA ARG A 25 -12.35 1.81 13.45
C ARG A 25 -13.22 1.22 14.57
N GLU A 26 -14.29 0.48 14.22
CA GLU A 26 -15.10 -0.25 15.19
C GLU A 26 -14.28 -1.32 15.94
N TYR A 27 -13.40 -2.01 15.24
CA TYR A 27 -12.59 -3.08 15.79
C TYR A 27 -11.52 -2.57 16.79
N ILE A 28 -10.84 -1.48 16.47
CA ILE A 28 -9.77 -0.92 17.33
C ILE A 28 -10.32 -0.03 18.46
N GLY A 29 -11.56 0.43 18.36
CA GLY A 29 -12.17 1.38 19.30
C GLY A 29 -11.89 2.84 18.97
N LYS A 30 -12.62 3.75 19.62
CA LYS A 30 -12.61 5.19 19.30
C LYS A 30 -11.39 5.93 19.86
N GLU A 31 -10.80 5.42 20.93
CA GLU A 31 -9.68 6.07 21.65
C GLU A 31 -8.35 5.88 20.92
N VAL A 32 -8.21 4.82 20.14
CA VAL A 32 -6.99 4.53 19.39
C VAL A 32 -6.97 5.33 18.10
N LYS A 33 -5.91 6.11 17.85
CA LYS A 33 -5.74 6.86 16.61
C LYS A 33 -5.54 5.92 15.40
N PHE A 34 -6.04 6.37 14.27
CA PHE A 34 -5.94 5.66 12.99
C PHE A 34 -4.98 6.37 12.05
N LEU A 35 -3.87 5.73 11.72
CA LEU A 35 -2.95 6.20 10.69
C LEU A 35 -3.15 5.38 9.41
N GLY A 36 -3.75 6.01 8.39
CA GLY A 36 -3.93 5.40 7.07
C GLY A 36 -2.61 5.39 6.29
N VAL A 37 -2.13 4.20 5.89
CA VAL A 37 -0.90 4.10 5.09
C VAL A 37 -1.23 4.25 3.61
N VAL A 38 -0.80 5.38 3.01
CA VAL A 38 -1.08 5.77 1.62
C VAL A 38 0.17 5.92 0.75
N LYS A 39 1.31 5.37 1.19
CA LYS A 39 2.55 5.32 0.41
C LYS A 39 2.40 4.52 -0.87
N ALA A 40 3.33 4.66 -1.82
CA ALA A 40 3.33 4.01 -3.12
C ALA A 40 2.01 4.24 -3.87
N ASP A 41 1.59 5.51 -3.94
CA ASP A 41 0.34 5.93 -4.57
C ASP A 41 -0.89 5.20 -3.96
N ALA A 42 -0.95 5.16 -2.61
CA ALA A 42 -1.94 4.38 -1.85
C ALA A 42 -1.98 2.91 -2.31
N TYR A 43 -0.80 2.26 -2.40
CA TYR A 43 -0.66 0.90 -2.95
C TYR A 43 -1.27 0.78 -4.35
N GLY A 44 -1.04 1.79 -5.21
CA GLY A 44 -1.57 1.84 -6.56
C GLY A 44 -3.02 2.28 -6.70
N HIS A 45 -3.70 2.64 -5.62
CA HIS A 45 -5.12 3.04 -5.63
C HIS A 45 -5.34 4.54 -5.90
N GLY A 46 -4.26 5.35 -5.92
CA GLY A 46 -4.32 6.81 -6.06
C GLY A 46 -4.33 7.52 -4.70
N SER A 47 -3.16 8.02 -4.29
CA SER A 47 -2.92 8.59 -2.96
C SER A 47 -3.80 9.78 -2.64
N VAL A 48 -4.06 10.65 -3.62
CA VAL A 48 -4.86 11.88 -3.44
C VAL A 48 -6.32 11.54 -3.13
N GLN A 49 -6.95 10.68 -3.93
CA GLN A 49 -8.37 10.35 -3.73
C GLN A 49 -8.58 9.51 -2.46
N VAL A 50 -7.70 8.54 -2.21
CA VAL A 50 -7.74 7.74 -0.98
C VAL A 50 -7.48 8.62 0.25
N GLY A 51 -6.48 9.50 0.20
CA GLY A 51 -6.16 10.41 1.30
C GLY A 51 -7.28 11.41 1.58
N THR A 52 -7.92 11.96 0.53
CA THR A 52 -9.09 12.83 0.67
C THR A 52 -10.24 12.09 1.36
N LYS A 53 -10.53 10.87 0.90
CA LYS A 53 -11.59 10.05 1.51
C LYS A 53 -11.31 9.73 2.98
N LEU A 54 -10.07 9.38 3.32
CA LEU A 54 -9.67 9.13 4.71
C LEU A 54 -9.77 10.39 5.58
N GLN A 55 -9.42 11.56 5.05
CA GLN A 55 -9.58 12.83 5.74
C GLN A 55 -11.07 13.14 6.00
N GLU A 56 -11.94 12.94 5.03
CA GLU A 56 -13.40 13.09 5.18
C GLU A 56 -13.99 12.15 6.24
N LEU A 57 -13.47 10.91 6.30
CA LEU A 57 -13.89 9.90 7.27
C LEU A 57 -13.35 10.14 8.68
N GLY A 58 -12.43 11.09 8.86
CA GLY A 58 -11.87 11.46 10.15
C GLY A 58 -10.72 10.56 10.60
N ALA A 59 -9.89 10.05 9.69
CA ALA A 59 -8.62 9.44 10.05
C ALA A 59 -7.70 10.47 10.73
N ASP A 60 -6.85 10.02 11.66
CA ASP A 60 -6.04 10.92 12.49
C ASP A 60 -4.73 11.31 11.82
N TYR A 61 -4.13 10.40 11.05
CA TYR A 61 -2.86 10.55 10.36
C TYR A 61 -2.87 9.85 9.00
N LEU A 62 -2.01 10.32 8.09
CA LEU A 62 -1.58 9.55 6.92
C LEU A 62 -0.10 9.21 7.03
N ALA A 63 0.31 8.10 6.44
CA ALA A 63 1.72 7.75 6.32
C ALA A 63 2.12 7.52 4.86
N VAL A 64 3.25 8.11 4.51
CA VAL A 64 3.88 8.01 3.18
C VAL A 64 5.34 7.57 3.30
N SER A 65 6.00 7.30 2.19
CA SER A 65 7.40 6.86 2.15
C SER A 65 8.39 7.98 1.87
N SER A 66 7.97 9.03 1.15
CA SER A 66 8.84 10.10 0.69
C SER A 66 8.19 11.48 0.83
N ILE A 67 9.04 12.52 0.73
CA ILE A 67 8.55 13.90 0.74
C ILE A 67 7.72 14.22 -0.50
N ASP A 68 8.03 13.63 -1.66
CA ASP A 68 7.27 13.87 -2.88
C ASP A 68 5.83 13.37 -2.74
N GLU A 69 5.63 12.19 -2.15
CA GLU A 69 4.29 11.67 -1.83
C GLU A 69 3.55 12.59 -0.83
N ALA A 70 4.24 13.08 0.20
CA ALA A 70 3.64 14.00 1.17
C ALA A 70 3.26 15.34 0.53
N MET A 71 4.11 15.87 -0.34
CA MET A 71 3.87 17.11 -1.08
C MET A 71 2.71 16.97 -2.05
N GLU A 72 2.59 15.85 -2.77
CA GLU A 72 1.45 15.57 -3.64
C GLU A 72 0.14 15.64 -2.85
N LEU A 73 0.08 15.04 -1.68
CA LEU A 73 -1.09 15.14 -0.80
C LEU A 73 -1.37 16.57 -0.37
N ARG A 74 -0.36 17.32 0.07
CA ARG A 74 -0.52 18.71 0.53
C ARG A 74 -1.03 19.65 -0.55
N VAL A 75 -0.45 19.60 -1.76
CA VAL A 75 -0.87 20.48 -2.88
C VAL A 75 -2.27 20.13 -3.38
N ASN A 76 -2.76 18.92 -3.09
CA ASN A 76 -4.13 18.50 -3.39
C ASN A 76 -5.11 18.67 -2.20
N GLY A 77 -4.77 19.48 -1.18
CA GLY A 77 -5.70 19.90 -0.13
C GLY A 77 -5.79 19.01 1.10
N ILE A 78 -4.90 18.04 1.26
CA ILE A 78 -4.82 17.26 2.50
C ILE A 78 -4.21 18.11 3.61
N THR A 79 -4.94 18.34 4.69
CA THR A 79 -4.54 19.17 5.83
C THR A 79 -4.20 18.37 7.08
N MET A 80 -4.71 17.16 7.20
CA MET A 80 -4.45 16.26 8.33
C MET A 80 -2.95 15.93 8.47
N PRO A 81 -2.47 15.50 9.66
CA PRO A 81 -1.08 15.12 9.87
C PRO A 81 -0.59 14.05 8.88
N ILE A 82 0.64 14.23 8.37
CA ILE A 82 1.30 13.27 7.48
C ILE A 82 2.65 12.90 8.09
N LEU A 83 2.91 11.59 8.23
CA LEU A 83 4.18 11.03 8.69
C LEU A 83 4.94 10.40 7.52
N ILE A 84 6.16 10.87 7.26
CA ILE A 84 7.09 10.19 6.35
C ILE A 84 7.82 9.09 7.12
N LEU A 85 7.62 7.83 6.69
CA LEU A 85 8.25 6.66 7.29
C LEU A 85 9.67 6.39 6.78
N GLY A 86 10.03 6.99 5.63
CA GLY A 86 11.32 6.84 4.96
C GLY A 86 12.27 7.99 5.22
N HIS A 87 13.27 8.10 4.36
CA HIS A 87 14.29 9.15 4.39
C HIS A 87 13.87 10.38 3.58
N THR A 88 14.18 11.58 4.11
CA THR A 88 14.09 12.84 3.35
C THR A 88 15.49 13.41 3.16
N PRO A 89 15.90 13.83 1.94
CA PRO A 89 17.14 14.55 1.70
C PRO A 89 17.20 15.86 2.49
N LEU A 90 18.42 16.24 2.92
CA LEU A 90 18.61 17.42 3.79
C LEU A 90 18.17 18.73 3.14
N GLU A 91 18.35 18.83 1.83
CA GLU A 91 17.98 19.99 1.02
C GLU A 91 16.46 20.24 0.96
N GLN A 92 15.67 19.31 1.51
CA GLN A 92 14.21 19.39 1.51
C GLN A 92 13.61 19.51 2.93
N VAL A 93 14.43 19.67 3.96
CA VAL A 93 13.96 19.81 5.36
C VAL A 93 13.11 21.07 5.57
N ASP A 94 13.43 22.14 4.88
CA ASP A 94 12.64 23.36 4.85
C ASP A 94 11.18 23.10 4.41
N ARG A 95 10.99 22.24 3.41
CA ARG A 95 9.65 21.83 2.93
C ARG A 95 8.88 21.04 3.97
N LEU A 96 9.55 20.16 4.74
CA LEU A 96 8.91 19.46 5.85
C LEU A 96 8.28 20.44 6.85
N ILE A 97 9.01 21.48 7.19
CA ILE A 97 8.56 22.53 8.13
C ILE A 97 7.46 23.38 7.50
N CYS A 98 7.67 23.90 6.28
CA CYS A 98 6.72 24.75 5.56
C CYS A 98 5.36 24.07 5.38
N PHE A 99 5.36 22.80 5.03
CA PHE A 99 4.13 22.03 4.75
C PHE A 99 3.62 21.23 5.95
N ASN A 100 4.21 21.47 7.14
CA ASN A 100 3.82 20.79 8.38
C ASN A 100 3.75 19.27 8.22
N ILE A 101 4.86 18.67 7.74
CA ILE A 101 5.02 17.24 7.52
C ILE A 101 5.92 16.69 8.62
N THR A 102 5.49 15.61 9.26
CA THR A 102 6.24 14.92 10.32
C THR A 102 7.22 13.92 9.72
N GLN A 103 8.46 13.88 10.20
CA GLN A 103 9.53 13.03 9.67
C GLN A 103 9.90 11.93 10.68
N ALA A 104 10.09 10.69 10.21
CA ALA A 104 10.72 9.65 11.02
C ALA A 104 12.23 9.91 11.17
N VAL A 105 12.72 9.89 12.41
CA VAL A 105 14.16 9.95 12.73
C VAL A 105 14.65 8.56 13.08
N THR A 106 15.63 8.06 12.34
CA THR A 106 16.02 6.65 12.36
C THR A 106 17.41 6.39 12.94
N CYS A 107 18.22 7.42 13.16
CA CYS A 107 19.54 7.32 13.78
C CYS A 107 20.04 8.71 14.22
N GLU A 108 21.08 8.72 15.05
CA GLU A 108 21.68 9.94 15.61
C GLU A 108 22.20 10.89 14.52
N ALA A 109 22.87 10.36 13.50
CA ALA A 109 23.38 11.19 12.39
C ALA A 109 22.24 11.96 11.71
N LYS A 110 21.10 11.30 11.44
CA LYS A 110 19.95 11.97 10.85
C LYS A 110 19.28 12.97 11.79
N ALA A 111 19.24 12.67 13.09
CA ALA A 111 18.74 13.62 14.07
C ALA A 111 19.57 14.92 14.07
N LEU A 112 20.90 14.83 14.07
CA LEU A 112 21.80 15.97 14.02
C LEU A 112 21.67 16.77 12.72
N GLU A 113 21.64 16.08 11.58
CA GLU A 113 21.46 16.68 10.26
C GLU A 113 20.14 17.45 10.16
N TYR A 114 19.02 16.82 10.54
CA TYR A 114 17.69 17.45 10.51
C TYR A 114 17.60 18.63 11.50
N ASN A 115 18.19 18.49 12.69
CA ASN A 115 18.26 19.58 13.64
C ASN A 115 19.01 20.80 13.08
N GLN A 116 20.17 20.59 12.47
CA GLN A 116 20.96 21.66 11.87
C GLN A 116 20.18 22.40 10.78
N GLN A 117 19.51 21.68 9.89
CA GLN A 117 18.72 22.28 8.82
C GLN A 117 17.47 22.99 9.36
N ALA A 118 16.80 22.44 10.36
CA ALA A 118 15.64 23.07 10.98
C ALA A 118 16.02 24.40 11.64
N LEU A 119 17.14 24.45 12.35
CA LEU A 119 17.65 25.68 12.96
C LEU A 119 18.10 26.70 11.91
N ALA A 120 18.77 26.27 10.84
CA ALA A 120 19.16 27.14 9.73
C ALA A 120 17.95 27.77 9.03
N TYR A 121 16.86 27.03 8.94
CA TYR A 121 15.58 27.54 8.40
C TYR A 121 14.83 28.45 9.41
N GLY A 122 15.19 28.40 10.69
CA GLY A 122 14.54 29.18 11.76
C GLY A 122 13.24 28.57 12.30
N GLY A 123 13.07 27.24 12.19
CA GLY A 123 11.90 26.50 12.63
C GLY A 123 12.21 25.27 13.46
N LYS A 124 11.17 24.51 13.81
CA LYS A 124 11.28 23.18 14.40
C LYS A 124 10.64 22.14 13.50
N LEU A 125 11.31 21.03 13.31
CA LEU A 125 10.79 19.88 12.57
C LEU A 125 10.07 18.93 13.53
N LYS A 126 8.79 18.63 13.26
CA LYS A 126 8.08 17.56 13.96
C LYS A 126 8.65 16.22 13.57
N VAL A 127 8.92 15.38 14.57
CA VAL A 127 9.51 14.07 14.31
C VAL A 127 8.86 12.97 15.16
N HIS A 128 8.83 11.76 14.57
CA HIS A 128 8.63 10.51 15.31
C HIS A 128 9.94 9.73 15.33
N ILE A 129 10.36 9.34 16.54
CA ILE A 129 11.59 8.56 16.72
C ILE A 129 11.31 7.10 16.36
N LYS A 130 12.11 6.55 15.45
CA LYS A 130 12.00 5.15 15.07
C LYS A 130 12.95 4.29 15.91
N VAL A 131 12.39 3.30 16.60
CA VAL A 131 13.14 2.28 17.35
C VAL A 131 13.23 1.00 16.51
N ASP A 132 14.40 0.39 16.46
CA ASP A 132 14.56 -0.97 15.94
C ASP A 132 14.58 -1.95 17.11
N THR A 133 13.55 -2.77 17.16
CA THR A 133 13.36 -3.83 18.16
C THR A 133 13.46 -5.24 17.56
N GLY A 134 14.10 -5.34 16.35
CA GLY A 134 14.30 -6.63 15.69
C GLY A 134 13.73 -6.71 14.26
N MET A 135 13.25 -5.59 13.67
CA MET A 135 12.95 -5.55 12.23
C MET A 135 14.24 -5.46 11.39
N SER A 136 15.34 -4.97 11.99
CA SER A 136 16.68 -4.88 11.40
C SER A 136 16.74 -4.11 10.08
N ARG A 137 15.98 -3.01 10.00
CA ARG A 137 15.90 -2.20 8.77
C ARG A 137 16.21 -0.72 9.01
N LEU A 138 15.53 -0.08 9.92
CA LEU A 138 15.66 1.34 10.28
C LEU A 138 15.33 1.51 11.76
N GLY A 139 15.99 2.44 12.42
CA GLY A 139 15.70 2.83 13.80
C GLY A 139 16.93 2.78 14.70
N TYR A 140 16.83 3.41 15.87
CA TYR A 140 17.80 3.27 16.93
C TYR A 140 17.75 1.83 17.44
N LEU A 141 18.85 1.12 17.35
CA LEU A 141 18.94 -0.27 17.78
C LEU A 141 18.88 -0.35 19.32
N CYS A 142 17.77 -0.88 19.82
CA CYS A 142 17.49 -1.02 21.25
C CYS A 142 17.33 -2.48 21.63
N GLU A 143 18.34 -3.33 21.33
CA GLU A 143 18.35 -4.74 21.64
C GLU A 143 19.73 -5.19 22.16
N GLY A 144 19.75 -6.14 23.10
CA GLY A 144 20.97 -6.74 23.62
C GLY A 144 21.98 -5.72 24.17
N GLU A 145 23.22 -5.81 23.75
CA GLU A 145 24.32 -4.89 24.16
C GLU A 145 24.12 -3.45 23.67
N HIS A 146 23.33 -3.27 22.60
CA HIS A 146 23.05 -1.94 22.02
C HIS A 146 21.93 -1.17 22.73
N PHE A 147 21.21 -1.79 23.67
CA PHE A 147 20.04 -1.19 24.32
C PHE A 147 20.37 0.19 24.94
N LYS A 148 21.40 0.25 25.78
CA LYS A 148 21.78 1.51 26.47
C LYS A 148 22.18 2.60 25.49
N THR A 149 23.01 2.27 24.51
CA THR A 149 23.45 3.22 23.47
C THR A 149 22.27 3.72 22.62
N GLY A 150 21.34 2.83 22.29
CA GLY A 150 20.12 3.18 21.57
C GLY A 150 19.25 4.16 22.36
N VAL A 151 19.01 3.87 23.65
CA VAL A 151 18.25 4.76 24.56
C VAL A 151 18.93 6.13 24.67
N GLU A 152 20.26 6.18 24.89
CA GLU A 152 21.02 7.43 24.97
C GLU A 152 20.94 8.24 23.66
N GLY A 153 21.07 7.58 22.50
CA GLY A 153 20.92 8.23 21.20
C GLY A 153 19.52 8.82 20.98
N ILE A 154 18.46 8.12 21.44
CA ILE A 154 17.09 8.64 21.39
C ILE A 154 16.94 9.87 22.28
N VAL A 155 17.44 9.82 23.52
CA VAL A 155 17.39 10.95 24.47
C VAL A 155 18.13 12.15 23.91
N ASN A 156 19.30 11.94 23.31
CA ASN A 156 20.07 13.00 22.66
C ASN A 156 19.26 13.63 21.52
N ALA A 157 18.67 12.82 20.64
CA ALA A 157 17.83 13.29 19.53
C ALA A 157 16.63 14.11 20.02
N CYS A 158 15.96 13.67 21.07
CA CYS A 158 14.80 14.36 21.65
C CYS A 158 15.12 15.70 22.30
N ASN A 159 16.37 15.93 22.68
CA ASN A 159 16.87 17.18 23.27
C ASN A 159 17.42 18.17 22.25
N LEU A 160 17.46 17.82 20.97
CA LEU A 160 17.91 18.71 19.92
C LEU A 160 16.94 19.87 19.70
N PRO A 161 17.36 21.13 19.75
CA PRO A 161 16.46 22.29 19.79
C PRO A 161 15.67 22.51 18.50
N GLY A 162 16.15 22.03 17.36
CA GLY A 162 15.49 22.11 16.07
C GLY A 162 14.49 20.98 15.82
N LEU A 163 14.35 20.00 16.73
CA LEU A 163 13.41 18.90 16.60
C LEU A 163 12.28 19.02 17.63
N ASP A 164 11.07 18.65 17.23
CA ASP A 164 9.90 18.46 18.09
C ASP A 164 9.53 16.97 18.06
N ALA A 165 10.12 16.21 18.97
CA ALA A 165 9.88 14.77 19.09
C ALA A 165 8.52 14.52 19.75
N GLU A 166 7.46 14.46 18.92
CA GLU A 166 6.09 14.25 19.37
C GLU A 166 5.69 12.78 19.47
N GLY A 167 6.37 11.88 18.74
CA GLY A 167 6.05 10.47 18.75
C GLY A 167 7.25 9.54 18.75
N ILE A 168 6.99 8.29 19.15
CA ILE A 168 7.96 7.19 19.09
C ILE A 168 7.30 5.93 18.55
N PHE A 169 8.02 5.17 17.70
CA PHE A 169 7.43 3.98 17.10
C PHE A 169 8.44 2.88 16.77
N THR A 170 7.93 1.65 16.70
CA THR A 170 8.63 0.51 16.12
C THR A 170 7.81 -0.15 15.02
N HIS A 171 8.32 -1.23 14.43
CA HIS A 171 7.62 -2.02 13.41
C HIS A 171 7.89 -3.50 13.62
N PHE A 172 6.83 -4.28 13.70
CA PHE A 172 6.93 -5.72 13.88
C PHE A 172 7.36 -6.41 12.59
N ALA A 173 8.24 -7.38 12.71
CA ALA A 173 8.81 -8.10 11.59
C ALA A 173 7.90 -9.22 11.08
N VAL A 174 7.16 -9.88 11.99
CA VAL A 174 6.47 -11.15 11.74
C VAL A 174 5.07 -11.21 12.37
N ALA A 175 4.44 -10.06 12.59
CA ALA A 175 3.11 -10.01 13.20
C ALA A 175 1.99 -10.55 12.28
N ASP A 176 2.29 -10.79 11.02
CA ASP A 176 1.43 -11.35 9.99
C ASP A 176 1.76 -12.82 9.65
N GLU A 177 2.74 -13.40 10.35
CA GLU A 177 3.13 -14.82 10.18
C GLU A 177 2.43 -15.71 11.22
N GLU A 178 2.06 -16.93 10.80
CA GLU A 178 1.43 -17.93 11.67
C GLU A 178 2.48 -18.80 12.38
N GLY A 179 2.28 -19.02 13.66
CA GLY A 179 3.12 -19.92 14.47
C GLY A 179 3.54 -19.32 15.81
N GLU A 180 3.75 -20.20 16.79
CA GLU A 180 4.09 -19.80 18.17
C GLU A 180 5.45 -19.07 18.28
N GLU A 181 6.40 -19.38 17.40
CA GLU A 181 7.69 -18.69 17.37
C GLU A 181 7.56 -17.24 16.91
N TYR A 182 6.76 -16.98 15.87
CA TYR A 182 6.48 -15.63 15.35
C TYR A 182 5.68 -14.79 16.34
N LYS A 183 4.73 -15.41 17.02
CA LYS A 183 3.98 -14.79 18.10
C LYS A 183 4.91 -14.38 19.26
N LYS A 184 5.78 -15.29 19.70
CA LYS A 184 6.77 -14.98 20.74
C LYS A 184 7.71 -13.85 20.32
N TYR A 185 8.15 -13.84 19.06
CA TYR A 185 9.03 -12.80 18.54
C TYR A 185 8.32 -11.45 18.48
N THR A 186 7.08 -11.40 18.00
CA THR A 186 6.26 -10.17 17.98
C THR A 186 6.06 -9.61 19.38
N LEU A 187 5.72 -10.46 20.36
CA LEU A 187 5.57 -10.03 21.75
C LEU A 187 6.89 -9.59 22.38
N HIS A 188 8.00 -10.25 22.08
CA HIS A 188 9.33 -9.81 22.50
C HIS A 188 9.67 -8.41 21.94
N GLN A 189 9.41 -8.16 20.64
CA GLN A 189 9.58 -6.81 20.05
C GLN A 189 8.71 -5.76 20.78
N TYR A 190 7.50 -6.12 21.16
CA TYR A 190 6.59 -5.24 21.91
C TYR A 190 7.11 -4.93 23.33
N GLU A 191 7.50 -5.95 24.08
CA GLU A 191 8.07 -5.81 25.42
C GLU A 191 9.34 -4.94 25.41
N LEU A 192 10.21 -5.19 24.44
CA LEU A 192 11.43 -4.40 24.24
C LEU A 192 11.10 -2.94 23.90
N PHE A 193 10.08 -2.69 23.09
CA PHE A 193 9.63 -1.33 22.77
C PHE A 193 9.07 -0.62 24.01
N CYS A 194 8.23 -1.29 24.79
CA CYS A 194 7.71 -0.74 26.05
C CYS A 194 8.83 -0.40 27.04
N HIS A 195 9.84 -1.29 27.15
CA HIS A 195 11.00 -1.03 28.00
C HIS A 195 11.81 0.17 27.49
N THR A 196 12.01 0.28 26.17
CA THR A 196 12.71 1.42 25.56
C THR A 196 11.97 2.73 25.84
N ILE A 197 10.65 2.78 25.68
CA ILE A 197 9.83 3.95 25.96
C ILE A 197 10.05 4.40 27.42
N LYS A 198 9.88 3.47 28.35
CA LYS A 198 10.02 3.76 29.78
C LYS A 198 11.38 4.36 30.12
N GLU A 199 12.47 3.76 29.69
CA GLU A 199 13.83 4.23 29.94
C GLU A 199 14.10 5.61 29.31
N VAL A 200 13.55 5.86 28.10
CA VAL A 200 13.71 7.13 27.41
C VAL A 200 12.92 8.23 28.14
N GLU A 201 11.65 8.00 28.46
CA GLU A 201 10.78 8.99 29.11
C GLU A 201 11.23 9.33 30.52
N GLU A 202 11.70 8.35 31.29
CA GLU A 202 12.32 8.58 32.61
C GLU A 202 13.54 9.51 32.50
N LYS A 203 14.41 9.32 31.48
CA LYS A 203 15.57 10.18 31.26
C LYS A 203 15.21 11.57 30.73
N LEU A 204 14.13 11.67 29.92
CA LEU A 204 13.64 12.95 29.38
C LEU A 204 12.84 13.76 30.41
N GLY A 205 12.30 13.12 31.46
CA GLY A 205 11.34 13.74 32.39
C GLY A 205 10.01 14.15 31.72
N ARG A 206 9.68 13.58 30.58
CA ARG A 206 8.42 13.82 29.85
C ARG A 206 8.04 12.61 29.00
N GLU A 207 6.74 12.46 28.73
CA GLU A 207 6.21 11.44 27.83
C GLU A 207 6.15 11.93 26.38
N PHE A 208 6.14 10.99 25.43
CA PHE A 208 5.75 11.27 24.05
C PHE A 208 4.23 11.43 23.95
N LYS A 209 3.78 12.23 23.00
CA LYS A 209 2.34 12.40 22.73
C LYS A 209 1.72 11.19 22.03
N ILE A 210 2.53 10.42 21.31
CA ILE A 210 2.08 9.31 20.47
C ILE A 210 3.08 8.16 20.51
N HIS A 211 2.62 7.01 20.97
CA HIS A 211 3.34 5.73 20.90
C HIS A 211 2.64 4.83 19.90
N HIS A 212 3.37 4.22 18.97
CA HIS A 212 2.74 3.33 18.00
C HIS A 212 3.64 2.21 17.50
N CYS A 213 3.13 0.98 17.44
CA CYS A 213 3.86 -0.18 16.95
C CYS A 213 3.02 -1.08 16.03
N ALA A 214 1.70 -1.15 16.21
CA ALA A 214 0.84 -2.05 15.47
C ALA A 214 0.80 -1.75 13.97
N ASN A 215 1.25 -2.69 13.13
CA ASN A 215 1.06 -2.75 11.69
C ASN A 215 -0.27 -3.48 11.36
N THR A 216 -0.51 -3.87 10.11
CA THR A 216 -1.71 -4.61 9.68
C THR A 216 -1.94 -5.87 10.52
N GLY A 217 -0.95 -6.77 10.63
CA GLY A 217 -1.07 -8.02 11.39
C GLY A 217 -1.34 -7.77 12.86
N ALA A 218 -0.55 -6.87 13.46
CA ALA A 218 -0.72 -6.54 14.88
C ALA A 218 -2.04 -5.82 15.18
N THR A 219 -2.60 -5.06 14.24
CA THR A 219 -3.93 -4.45 14.40
C THR A 219 -5.03 -5.51 14.57
N VAL A 220 -4.87 -6.69 13.96
CA VAL A 220 -5.88 -7.75 14.02
C VAL A 220 -5.60 -8.77 15.12
N GLU A 221 -4.33 -9.17 15.30
CA GLU A 221 -3.97 -10.31 16.17
C GLU A 221 -3.48 -9.91 17.56
N TYR A 222 -3.03 -8.65 17.76
CA TYR A 222 -2.38 -8.22 18.99
C TYR A 222 -2.97 -6.92 19.57
N PRO A 223 -4.23 -6.92 20.07
CA PRO A 223 -4.89 -5.70 20.58
C PRO A 223 -4.11 -4.97 21.68
N GLN A 224 -3.31 -5.71 22.48
CA GLN A 224 -2.45 -5.15 23.53
C GLN A 224 -1.35 -4.23 22.99
N THR A 225 -1.09 -4.24 21.65
CA THR A 225 -0.04 -3.44 21.00
C THR A 225 -0.54 -2.14 20.38
N TYR A 226 -1.83 -1.80 20.50
CA TYR A 226 -2.40 -0.60 19.86
C TYR A 226 -1.75 0.69 20.32
N MET A 227 -1.46 0.77 21.62
CA MET A 227 -0.97 2.00 22.24
C MET A 227 -1.86 3.20 21.84
N ASP A 228 -1.27 4.31 21.39
CA ASP A 228 -2.04 5.49 21.01
C ASP A 228 -2.53 5.44 19.56
N MET A 229 -1.87 4.63 18.68
CA MET A 229 -2.16 4.67 17.25
C MET A 229 -1.81 3.37 16.53
N VAL A 230 -2.71 2.90 15.66
CA VAL A 230 -2.46 1.78 14.75
C VAL A 230 -2.19 2.26 13.33
N ARG A 231 -1.50 1.42 12.53
CA ARG A 231 -1.07 1.74 11.16
C ARG A 231 -1.52 0.67 10.16
N PRO A 232 -2.84 0.55 9.90
CA PRO A 232 -3.32 -0.37 8.90
C PRO A 232 -2.85 0.06 7.50
N GLY A 233 -2.19 -0.88 6.81
CA GLY A 233 -1.78 -0.75 5.41
C GLY A 233 -2.74 -1.52 4.52
N LEU A 234 -2.32 -2.70 4.01
CA LEU A 234 -3.11 -3.52 3.09
C LEU A 234 -4.52 -3.86 3.61
N LEU A 235 -4.66 -3.99 4.94
CA LEU A 235 -5.95 -4.20 5.60
C LEU A 235 -6.99 -3.16 5.16
N LEU A 236 -6.60 -1.89 5.09
CA LEU A 236 -7.50 -0.80 4.67
C LEU A 236 -8.03 -1.00 3.25
N TYR A 237 -7.26 -1.63 2.38
CA TYR A 237 -7.63 -1.88 0.99
C TYR A 237 -8.38 -3.21 0.78
N GLY A 238 -8.60 -3.97 1.85
CA GLY A 238 -9.47 -5.16 1.84
C GLY A 238 -8.80 -6.40 1.25
N TYR A 239 -7.47 -6.55 1.38
CA TYR A 239 -6.75 -7.71 0.86
C TYR A 239 -6.10 -8.54 1.96
N GLY A 240 -5.92 -9.82 1.64
CA GLY A 240 -5.27 -10.79 2.49
C GLY A 240 -6.18 -11.42 3.54
N GLU A 241 -5.61 -12.30 4.34
CA GLU A 241 -6.35 -13.11 5.30
C GLU A 241 -7.02 -12.26 6.41
N PHE A 242 -6.31 -11.26 6.92
CA PHE A 242 -6.84 -10.37 7.95
C PHE A 242 -8.04 -9.55 7.46
N ALA A 243 -8.06 -9.18 6.18
CA ALA A 243 -9.21 -8.53 5.59
C ALA A 243 -10.43 -9.46 5.56
N ARG A 244 -10.23 -10.76 5.27
CA ARG A 244 -11.29 -11.77 5.34
C ARG A 244 -11.81 -11.97 6.76
N LYS A 245 -10.92 -12.03 7.78
CA LYS A 245 -11.29 -12.13 9.20
C LYS A 245 -12.22 -10.99 9.64
N LEU A 246 -12.04 -9.79 9.12
CA LEU A 246 -12.84 -8.60 9.43
C LEU A 246 -13.99 -8.36 8.43
N ASN A 247 -14.20 -9.24 7.45
CA ASN A 247 -15.16 -9.08 6.36
C ASN A 247 -14.99 -7.77 5.58
N LEU A 248 -13.75 -7.39 5.31
CA LEU A 248 -13.43 -6.21 4.53
C LEU A 248 -13.60 -6.47 3.03
N ARG A 249 -13.72 -5.39 2.26
CA ARG A 249 -14.04 -5.44 0.83
C ARG A 249 -12.83 -5.01 0.01
N PRO A 250 -12.44 -5.74 -1.05
CA PRO A 250 -11.44 -5.29 -2.00
C PRO A 250 -11.79 -3.92 -2.59
N VAL A 251 -10.83 -3.01 -2.61
CA VAL A 251 -11.04 -1.63 -3.07
C VAL A 251 -10.77 -1.48 -4.56
N MET A 252 -9.82 -2.24 -5.14
CA MET A 252 -9.46 -2.15 -6.57
C MET A 252 -9.93 -3.37 -7.34
N SER A 253 -10.45 -3.15 -8.54
CA SER A 253 -10.53 -4.15 -9.60
C SER A 253 -9.87 -3.61 -10.87
N VAL A 254 -9.22 -4.48 -11.63
CA VAL A 254 -8.59 -4.12 -12.93
C VAL A 254 -9.33 -4.79 -14.05
N LYS A 255 -9.75 -3.97 -15.01
CA LYS A 255 -10.55 -4.38 -16.15
C LYS A 255 -9.95 -3.90 -17.47
N THR A 256 -10.26 -4.61 -18.52
CA THR A 256 -9.89 -4.27 -19.90
C THR A 256 -10.99 -4.68 -20.85
N THR A 257 -10.80 -4.49 -22.16
CA THR A 257 -11.75 -4.94 -23.19
C THR A 257 -11.08 -5.84 -24.21
N VAL A 258 -11.86 -6.70 -24.87
CA VAL A 258 -11.39 -7.42 -26.05
C VAL A 258 -11.19 -6.45 -27.20
N SER A 259 -9.95 -6.33 -27.71
CA SER A 259 -9.63 -5.41 -28.81
C SER A 259 -9.75 -6.05 -30.19
N THR A 260 -9.50 -7.34 -30.28
CA THR A 260 -9.49 -8.08 -31.55
C THR A 260 -9.81 -9.55 -31.29
N ILE A 261 -10.54 -10.18 -32.20
CA ILE A 261 -10.80 -11.61 -32.17
C ILE A 261 -10.33 -12.23 -33.48
N LYS A 262 -9.65 -13.38 -33.39
CA LYS A 262 -9.21 -14.18 -34.53
C LYS A 262 -9.49 -15.66 -34.27
N ILE A 263 -9.75 -16.41 -35.35
CA ILE A 263 -9.90 -17.86 -35.31
C ILE A 263 -8.65 -18.46 -35.90
N TYR A 264 -8.00 -19.33 -35.14
CA TYR A 264 -6.77 -20.02 -35.56
C TYR A 264 -7.04 -21.52 -35.73
N PRO A 265 -6.46 -22.15 -36.76
CA PRO A 265 -6.50 -23.61 -36.91
C PRO A 265 -5.67 -24.32 -35.84
N ALA A 266 -5.88 -25.62 -35.67
CA ALA A 266 -5.00 -26.45 -34.85
C ALA A 266 -3.53 -26.36 -35.34
N GLY A 267 -2.59 -26.45 -34.39
CA GLY A 267 -1.14 -26.36 -34.68
C GLY A 267 -0.59 -24.93 -34.76
N THR A 268 -1.43 -23.89 -34.53
CA THR A 268 -0.93 -22.50 -34.58
C THR A 268 -0.21 -22.14 -33.29
N LYS A 269 1.00 -21.60 -33.41
CA LYS A 269 1.80 -21.08 -32.31
C LYS A 269 1.34 -19.68 -31.94
N ILE A 270 1.14 -19.44 -30.64
CA ILE A 270 0.60 -18.19 -30.11
C ILE A 270 1.68 -17.41 -29.35
N SER A 271 1.80 -16.12 -29.68
CA SER A 271 2.67 -15.14 -29.00
C SER A 271 4.17 -15.46 -29.09
N TYR A 272 4.99 -14.69 -28.41
CA TYR A 272 6.45 -14.82 -28.40
C TYR A 272 6.93 -16.20 -27.97
N GLY A 273 7.86 -16.76 -28.73
CA GLY A 273 8.46 -18.05 -28.46
C GLY A 273 7.55 -19.24 -28.74
N GLY A 274 6.28 -19.02 -29.15
CA GLY A 274 5.32 -20.07 -29.47
C GLY A 274 5.12 -21.09 -28.34
N ILE A 275 5.15 -20.64 -27.10
CA ILE A 275 5.04 -21.52 -25.89
C ILE A 275 3.64 -22.11 -25.70
N TYR A 276 2.68 -21.65 -26.47
CA TYR A 276 1.34 -22.20 -26.58
C TYR A 276 1.05 -22.56 -28.02
N THR A 277 0.49 -23.75 -28.26
CA THR A 277 0.06 -24.18 -29.56
C THR A 277 -1.38 -24.65 -29.50
N THR A 278 -2.21 -24.19 -30.43
CA THR A 278 -3.62 -24.58 -30.48
C THR A 278 -3.75 -26.06 -30.80
N ASP A 279 -4.56 -26.82 -30.06
CA ASP A 279 -4.84 -28.25 -30.29
C ASP A 279 -6.03 -28.50 -31.25
N LYS A 280 -6.86 -27.47 -31.43
CA LYS A 280 -8.06 -27.47 -32.27
C LYS A 280 -8.27 -26.09 -32.88
N VAL A 281 -9.32 -25.93 -33.68
CA VAL A 281 -9.76 -24.61 -34.11
C VAL A 281 -10.13 -23.78 -32.86
N THR A 282 -9.43 -22.68 -32.64
CA THR A 282 -9.49 -21.90 -31.41
C THR A 282 -9.83 -20.44 -31.71
N ARG A 283 -10.80 -19.89 -30.99
CA ARG A 283 -11.19 -18.48 -31.05
C ARG A 283 -10.40 -17.69 -30.01
N MET A 284 -9.43 -16.89 -30.45
CA MET A 284 -8.54 -16.12 -29.59
C MET A 284 -8.92 -14.64 -29.55
N GLY A 285 -9.02 -14.09 -28.34
CA GLY A 285 -9.18 -12.66 -28.09
C GLY A 285 -7.85 -12.00 -27.70
N VAL A 286 -7.56 -10.82 -28.24
CA VAL A 286 -6.47 -9.96 -27.79
C VAL A 286 -7.03 -8.95 -26.81
N ILE A 287 -6.44 -8.86 -25.63
CA ILE A 287 -6.76 -7.85 -24.61
C ILE A 287 -5.58 -6.91 -24.42
N PRO A 288 -5.79 -5.58 -24.40
CA PRO A 288 -4.73 -4.58 -24.33
C PRO A 288 -4.27 -4.35 -22.89
N TYR A 289 -3.83 -5.42 -22.21
CA TYR A 289 -3.23 -5.45 -20.90
C TYR A 289 -1.99 -6.36 -20.91
N GLY A 290 -0.84 -5.78 -20.61
CA GLY A 290 0.44 -6.46 -20.64
C GLY A 290 1.32 -6.14 -19.45
N TYR A 291 2.60 -6.55 -19.48
CA TYR A 291 3.47 -6.39 -18.31
C TYR A 291 3.81 -4.92 -18.01
N ALA A 292 3.73 -4.02 -18.98
CA ALA A 292 3.89 -2.59 -18.72
C ALA A 292 2.64 -1.95 -18.06
N ASP A 293 1.52 -2.66 -18.02
CA ASP A 293 0.31 -2.27 -17.31
C ASP A 293 0.26 -2.86 -15.87
N GLY A 294 1.09 -3.89 -15.59
CA GLY A 294 1.14 -4.61 -14.32
C GLY A 294 0.84 -6.11 -14.42
N PHE A 295 0.61 -6.66 -15.62
CA PHE A 295 0.36 -8.09 -15.78
C PHE A 295 1.67 -8.88 -15.84
N MET A 296 2.06 -9.47 -14.73
CA MET A 296 3.36 -10.12 -14.58
C MET A 296 3.59 -11.21 -15.62
N ARG A 297 4.77 -11.17 -16.29
CA ARG A 297 5.11 -12.07 -17.38
C ARG A 297 5.26 -13.53 -16.95
N CYS A 298 5.55 -13.81 -15.67
CA CYS A 298 5.59 -15.15 -15.09
C CYS A 298 4.24 -15.88 -15.15
N LEU A 299 3.13 -15.14 -15.21
CA LEU A 299 1.77 -15.68 -15.30
C LEU A 299 1.40 -16.23 -16.69
N SER A 300 2.32 -16.14 -17.67
CA SER A 300 2.09 -16.63 -19.05
C SER A 300 1.66 -18.10 -19.07
N ASN A 301 0.57 -18.41 -19.77
CA ASN A 301 -0.10 -19.72 -19.85
C ASN A 301 -0.68 -20.27 -18.53
N GLN A 302 -0.62 -19.51 -17.43
CA GLN A 302 -1.07 -20.00 -16.14
C GLN A 302 -2.34 -19.31 -15.70
N TYR A 303 -2.44 -17.98 -15.89
CA TYR A 303 -3.51 -17.18 -15.37
C TYR A 303 -4.81 -17.28 -16.19
N ARG A 304 -5.95 -17.12 -15.52
CA ARG A 304 -7.27 -17.02 -16.14
C ARG A 304 -7.88 -15.68 -15.79
N VAL A 305 -8.37 -15.02 -16.83
CA VAL A 305 -9.17 -13.80 -16.71
C VAL A 305 -10.66 -14.14 -16.64
N TRP A 306 -11.48 -13.21 -16.19
CA TRP A 306 -12.94 -13.42 -16.12
C TRP A 306 -13.67 -12.66 -17.23
N THR A 307 -14.65 -13.31 -17.81
CA THR A 307 -15.57 -12.79 -18.83
C THR A 307 -17.01 -12.90 -18.33
N ASN A 308 -17.96 -12.27 -19.02
CA ASN A 308 -19.40 -12.48 -18.75
C ASN A 308 -19.88 -13.94 -18.92
N GLU A 309 -19.07 -14.82 -19.51
CA GLU A 309 -19.29 -16.25 -19.63
C GLU A 309 -18.30 -17.10 -18.80
N GLY A 310 -17.74 -16.52 -17.74
CA GLY A 310 -16.80 -17.20 -16.84
C GLY A 310 -15.33 -17.08 -17.27
N GLU A 311 -14.48 -17.92 -16.70
CA GLU A 311 -13.02 -17.86 -16.88
C GLU A 311 -12.58 -18.10 -18.32
N ALA A 312 -11.57 -17.37 -18.76
CA ALA A 312 -10.87 -17.55 -20.04
C ALA A 312 -9.36 -17.68 -19.81
N GLN A 313 -8.74 -18.70 -20.39
CA GLN A 313 -7.32 -18.99 -20.22
C GLN A 313 -6.46 -17.94 -20.97
N GLN A 314 -5.47 -17.37 -20.30
CA GLN A 314 -4.43 -16.59 -20.94
C GLN A 314 -3.46 -17.54 -21.68
N CYS A 315 -3.22 -17.29 -22.97
CA CYS A 315 -2.48 -18.16 -23.87
C CYS A 315 -1.24 -17.50 -24.45
N GLY A 316 -0.12 -18.20 -24.41
CA GLY A 316 1.17 -17.70 -24.91
C GLY A 316 1.81 -16.72 -23.94
N ARG A 317 2.92 -16.08 -24.36
CA ARG A 317 3.61 -15.10 -23.52
C ARG A 317 2.83 -13.80 -23.41
N ILE A 318 2.72 -13.27 -22.18
CA ILE A 318 2.25 -11.91 -21.94
C ILE A 318 3.28 -10.94 -22.55
N CYS A 319 2.80 -10.04 -23.42
CA CYS A 319 3.61 -9.02 -24.09
C CYS A 319 3.66 -7.74 -23.26
N MET A 320 4.36 -6.72 -23.79
CA MET A 320 4.47 -5.42 -23.10
C MET A 320 3.11 -4.75 -22.89
N ASP A 321 2.30 -4.71 -23.96
CA ASP A 321 1.08 -3.90 -24.02
C ASP A 321 -0.20 -4.71 -24.16
N MET A 322 -0.11 -6.04 -24.30
CA MET A 322 -1.25 -6.90 -24.57
C MET A 322 -0.96 -8.35 -24.24
N CYS A 323 -2.02 -9.14 -24.13
CA CYS A 323 -1.93 -10.60 -24.09
C CYS A 323 -3.11 -11.23 -24.83
N ILE A 324 -3.09 -12.55 -24.94
CA ILE A 324 -4.06 -13.32 -25.71
C ILE A 324 -4.80 -14.25 -24.75
N VAL A 325 -6.12 -14.38 -24.95
CA VAL A 325 -6.99 -15.24 -24.15
C VAL A 325 -7.80 -16.16 -25.06
N ASP A 326 -8.05 -17.39 -24.60
CA ASP A 326 -8.89 -18.36 -25.32
C ASP A 326 -10.37 -18.06 -25.04
N LEU A 327 -11.09 -17.66 -26.06
CA LEU A 327 -12.54 -17.40 -26.04
C LEU A 327 -13.35 -18.49 -26.73
N THR A 328 -12.76 -19.68 -26.96
CA THR A 328 -13.44 -20.81 -27.57
C THR A 328 -14.64 -21.24 -26.72
N GLY A 329 -15.81 -21.34 -27.34
CA GLY A 329 -17.07 -21.67 -26.64
C GLY A 329 -17.75 -20.49 -25.94
N LYS A 330 -17.14 -19.30 -25.91
CA LYS A 330 -17.72 -18.09 -25.32
C LYS A 330 -18.36 -17.22 -26.41
N THR A 331 -19.63 -17.48 -26.69
CA THR A 331 -20.31 -16.93 -27.88
C THR A 331 -20.80 -15.50 -27.72
N SER A 332 -21.04 -15.05 -26.49
CA SER A 332 -21.45 -13.66 -26.19
C SER A 332 -20.27 -12.72 -25.90
N VAL A 333 -19.05 -13.24 -25.84
CA VAL A 333 -17.84 -12.41 -25.67
C VAL A 333 -17.37 -11.95 -27.04
N ASP A 334 -17.39 -10.66 -27.33
CA ASP A 334 -16.98 -10.10 -28.63
C ASP A 334 -16.04 -8.89 -28.44
N VAL A 335 -15.57 -8.29 -29.53
CA VAL A 335 -14.79 -7.06 -29.51
C VAL A 335 -15.56 -6.00 -28.70
N GLY A 336 -14.86 -5.38 -27.75
CA GLY A 336 -15.44 -4.41 -26.81
C GLY A 336 -16.03 -5.04 -25.54
N SER A 337 -16.17 -6.37 -25.44
CA SER A 337 -16.59 -7.03 -24.20
C SER A 337 -15.60 -6.79 -23.08
N GLU A 338 -16.12 -6.53 -21.88
CA GLU A 338 -15.32 -6.33 -20.67
C GLU A 338 -14.68 -7.64 -20.21
N ILE A 339 -13.44 -7.53 -19.74
CA ILE A 339 -12.65 -8.61 -19.16
C ILE A 339 -12.13 -8.13 -17.81
N GLU A 340 -12.41 -8.86 -16.73
CA GLU A 340 -11.79 -8.62 -15.44
C GLU A 340 -10.45 -9.36 -15.36
N ILE A 341 -9.40 -8.61 -15.03
CA ILE A 341 -8.06 -9.16 -14.79
C ILE A 341 -7.97 -9.68 -13.36
N PHE A 342 -8.27 -8.80 -12.39
CA PHE A 342 -8.51 -9.18 -11.00
C PHE A 342 -9.60 -8.27 -10.41
N GLY A 343 -10.32 -8.78 -9.43
CA GLY A 343 -11.44 -8.08 -8.82
C GLY A 343 -12.35 -9.04 -8.06
N GLU A 344 -13.66 -8.93 -8.28
CA GLU A 344 -14.66 -9.71 -7.59
C GLU A 344 -14.57 -11.21 -7.91
N HIS A 345 -14.38 -11.57 -9.20
CA HIS A 345 -14.39 -12.96 -9.68
C HIS A 345 -12.99 -13.58 -9.71
N GLN A 346 -11.95 -12.77 -9.84
CA GLN A 346 -10.56 -13.19 -9.85
C GLN A 346 -9.81 -12.45 -8.71
N PRO A 347 -9.81 -13.00 -7.48
CA PRO A 347 -9.15 -12.37 -6.35
C PRO A 347 -7.66 -12.11 -6.62
N VAL A 348 -7.17 -10.95 -6.19
CA VAL A 348 -5.74 -10.58 -6.38
C VAL A 348 -4.80 -11.54 -5.65
N GLU A 349 -5.25 -12.16 -4.58
CA GLU A 349 -4.50 -13.18 -3.83
C GLU A 349 -4.17 -14.39 -4.69
N LYS A 350 -5.11 -14.85 -5.54
CA LYS A 350 -4.89 -15.93 -6.51
C LYS A 350 -3.80 -15.55 -7.53
N MET A 351 -3.81 -14.30 -8.00
CA MET A 351 -2.78 -13.79 -8.89
C MET A 351 -1.41 -13.75 -8.20
N ALA A 352 -1.36 -13.29 -6.96
CA ALA A 352 -0.13 -13.21 -6.16
C ALA A 352 0.45 -14.60 -5.90
N GLU A 353 -0.35 -15.56 -5.48
CA GLU A 353 0.06 -16.96 -5.27
C GLU A 353 0.64 -17.57 -6.55
N MET A 354 -0.02 -17.42 -7.68
CA MET A 354 0.44 -17.93 -8.97
C MET A 354 1.73 -17.24 -9.46
N ALA A 355 1.94 -15.97 -9.09
CA ALA A 355 3.15 -15.23 -9.41
C ALA A 355 4.30 -15.48 -8.41
N GLY A 356 4.06 -16.21 -7.32
CA GLY A 356 5.03 -16.45 -6.25
C GLY A 356 5.34 -15.21 -5.43
N THR A 357 4.34 -14.36 -5.19
CA THR A 357 4.48 -13.08 -4.47
C THR A 357 3.27 -12.80 -3.57
N ILE A 358 3.15 -11.57 -3.10
CA ILE A 358 2.10 -11.10 -2.17
C ILE A 358 1.16 -10.09 -2.85
N PRO A 359 -0.09 -9.94 -2.37
CA PRO A 359 -1.06 -9.00 -2.94
C PRO A 359 -0.56 -7.56 -3.03
N TYR A 360 0.30 -7.13 -2.08
CA TYR A 360 0.95 -5.80 -2.09
C TYR A 360 1.66 -5.51 -3.41
N GLU A 361 2.46 -6.48 -3.91
CA GLU A 361 3.25 -6.30 -5.12
C GLU A 361 2.33 -6.21 -6.35
N ILE A 362 1.27 -7.03 -6.40
CA ILE A 362 0.33 -7.01 -7.52
C ILE A 362 -0.39 -5.66 -7.64
N VAL A 363 -0.97 -5.15 -6.55
CA VAL A 363 -1.71 -3.87 -6.61
C VAL A 363 -0.79 -2.68 -6.84
N CYS A 364 0.41 -2.68 -6.24
CA CYS A 364 1.42 -1.64 -6.49
C CYS A 364 1.98 -1.67 -7.92
N ALA A 365 1.98 -2.84 -8.58
CA ALA A 365 2.46 -2.99 -9.96
C ALA A 365 1.47 -2.45 -11.00
N VAL A 366 0.22 -2.16 -10.64
CA VAL A 366 -0.73 -1.52 -11.56
C VAL A 366 -0.19 -0.17 -11.99
N SER A 367 0.29 -0.08 -13.22
CA SER A 367 1.02 1.06 -13.74
C SER A 367 0.16 2.33 -13.76
N ARG A 368 0.77 3.50 -13.62
CA ARG A 368 0.10 4.81 -13.73
C ARG A 368 -0.53 5.04 -15.12
N ARG A 369 -0.15 4.32 -16.16
CA ARG A 369 -0.82 4.38 -17.47
C ARG A 369 -2.18 3.66 -17.51
N VAL A 370 -2.49 2.84 -16.52
CA VAL A 370 -3.83 2.28 -16.29
C VAL A 370 -4.67 3.35 -15.62
N HIS A 371 -5.70 3.82 -16.30
CA HIS A 371 -6.56 4.89 -15.78
C HIS A 371 -7.26 4.45 -14.49
N ARG A 372 -7.22 5.29 -13.44
CA ARG A 372 -8.02 5.09 -12.22
C ARG A 372 -9.39 5.73 -12.40
N ILE A 373 -10.41 4.98 -12.06
CA ILE A 373 -11.81 5.41 -12.07
C ILE A 373 -12.34 5.22 -10.66
N TYR A 374 -12.66 6.32 -10.01
CA TYR A 374 -13.14 6.30 -8.63
C TYR A 374 -14.66 6.22 -8.63
N ILE A 375 -15.18 5.28 -7.84
CA ILE A 375 -16.61 4.99 -7.73
C ILE A 375 -17.05 5.25 -6.30
N GLU A 376 -18.07 6.07 -6.15
CA GLU A 376 -18.71 6.38 -4.88
C GLU A 376 -20.24 6.49 -5.09
N ASN A 377 -21.03 5.93 -4.17
CA ASN A 377 -22.49 5.84 -4.29
C ASN A 377 -22.95 5.20 -5.62
N HIS A 378 -22.20 4.20 -6.09
CA HIS A 378 -22.41 3.53 -7.39
C HIS A 378 -22.25 4.42 -8.62
N GLU A 379 -21.68 5.63 -8.47
CA GLU A 379 -21.42 6.56 -9.55
C GLU A 379 -19.91 6.83 -9.71
N VAL A 380 -19.49 7.11 -10.94
CA VAL A 380 -18.13 7.54 -11.21
C VAL A 380 -17.98 9.00 -10.79
N THR A 381 -17.22 9.24 -9.73
CA THR A 381 -17.00 10.57 -9.17
C THR A 381 -15.78 11.27 -9.75
N TYR A 382 -14.74 10.53 -10.10
CA TYR A 382 -13.50 11.06 -10.64
C TYR A 382 -12.82 10.07 -11.58
N GLN A 383 -12.09 10.59 -12.58
CA GLN A 383 -11.27 9.79 -13.50
C GLN A 383 -9.88 10.41 -13.59
N GLU A 384 -8.86 9.64 -13.26
CA GLU A 384 -7.47 10.08 -13.44
C GLU A 384 -6.93 9.56 -14.77
N LEU A 385 -6.51 10.48 -15.63
CA LEU A 385 -5.87 10.20 -16.90
C LEU A 385 -4.38 10.50 -16.80
N MET A 386 -3.54 9.66 -17.41
CA MET A 386 -2.08 9.84 -17.44
C MET A 386 -1.67 11.18 -18.06
N LEU A 387 -2.43 11.67 -19.04
CA LEU A 387 -2.21 12.95 -19.67
C LEU A 387 -3.11 13.99 -19.00
N ARG A 388 -2.52 14.82 -18.13
CA ARG A 388 -3.14 16.11 -17.76
C ARG A 388 -2.98 17.02 -18.97
N MET A 389 -4.07 17.25 -19.72
CA MET A 389 -4.11 18.31 -20.73
C MET A 389 -4.15 19.67 -20.07
#